data_18d5447dd1e33f0d5ede2844bd4be7c1
#
_entry.id   18d5447dd1e33f0d5ede2844bd4be7c1
#
_cell.length_a   1.000
_cell.length_b   1.000
_cell.length_c   1.000
_cell.angle_alpha   90.00
_cell.angle_beta   90.00
_cell.angle_gamma   90.00
#
_symmetry.space_group_name_H-M   'P 1'
#
loop_
_entity.id
_entity.type
_entity.pdbx_description
1 polymer ?
#
loop_
_entity_poly.entity_id
_entity_poly.type
_entity_poly.pdbx_seq_one_letter_code
_entity_poly.pdbx_strand_id
1 'polypeptide(L)'
;NVEGTLNSGVMNTSLYVVLITFFLVFSFADERFAKFDILCAGDDTNLFVEAENAEFAITHIQQHAKQLGFKLKIEEVATELEEMTFCRMRPVYNGSFWRMVRSPVDAISRDMLTTKKLHNKLDYDTLRGSIADCGMAIAGDLPVFGEFYRMLGRDCGKRREDKDRSMSGMKYMALGLESQVGPVTQASRFSFWKAFGITPQLQVSIESEYAKLSPSFTNHCDNRYLHRFFTNTTFS
;
A
#
# COMPACT_ATOMS: atom_id res chain seq x y z
N ASN A 1 -25.76 -13.03 18.69
CA ASN A 1 -26.23 -12.32 17.50
C ASN A 1 -26.86 -11.02 17.95
N VAL A 2 -26.36 -9.93 17.47
CA VAL A 2 -26.97 -8.60 17.63
C VAL A 2 -27.76 -8.34 16.34
N GLU A 3 -29.05 -8.06 16.46
CA GLU A 3 -29.89 -7.74 15.29
C GLU A 3 -29.32 -6.54 14.53
N GLY A 4 -29.33 -6.61 13.19
CA GLY A 4 -28.84 -5.54 12.31
C GLY A 4 -27.32 -5.50 12.14
N THR A 5 -26.56 -6.55 12.53
CA THR A 5 -25.11 -6.59 12.33
C THR A 5 -24.71 -7.65 11.31
N LEU A 6 -23.71 -7.33 10.50
CA LEU A 6 -23.01 -8.27 9.65
C LEU A 6 -21.85 -8.90 10.43
N ASN A 7 -21.86 -10.23 10.56
CA ASN A 7 -20.75 -10.95 11.19
C ASN A 7 -19.54 -11.00 10.25
N SER A 8 -18.38 -10.66 10.77
CA SER A 8 -17.10 -10.90 10.07
C SER A 8 -16.88 -12.39 9.85
N GLY A 9 -16.45 -12.79 8.64
CA GLY A 9 -16.12 -14.18 8.30
C GLY A 9 -17.26 -15.00 7.69
N VAL A 10 -18.44 -14.42 7.47
CA VAL A 10 -19.49 -15.05 6.64
C VAL A 10 -19.09 -14.92 5.17
N MET A 11 -19.37 -15.95 4.36
CA MET A 11 -18.93 -16.04 2.95
C MET A 11 -19.25 -14.80 2.10
N ASN A 12 -20.37 -14.14 2.37
CA ASN A 12 -20.85 -12.99 1.59
C ASN A 12 -20.57 -11.63 2.27
N THR A 13 -19.86 -11.58 3.39
CA THR A 13 -19.65 -10.34 4.14
C THR A 13 -19.00 -9.26 3.27
N SER A 14 -17.94 -9.61 2.53
CA SER A 14 -17.25 -8.65 1.64
C SER A 14 -18.18 -8.08 0.57
N LEU A 15 -19.01 -8.91 -0.05
CA LEU A 15 -19.97 -8.47 -1.07
C LEU A 15 -21.01 -7.51 -0.47
N TYR A 16 -21.58 -7.88 0.67
CA TYR A 16 -22.61 -7.03 1.31
C TYR A 16 -22.05 -5.69 1.78
N VAL A 17 -20.84 -5.69 2.35
CA VAL A 17 -20.20 -4.44 2.78
C VAL A 17 -19.94 -3.53 1.58
N VAL A 18 -19.38 -4.04 0.49
CA VAL A 18 -19.17 -3.25 -0.74
C VAL A 18 -20.48 -2.69 -1.27
N LEU A 19 -21.55 -3.51 -1.37
CA LEU A 19 -22.82 -3.05 -1.88
C LEU A 19 -23.46 -1.97 -0.99
N ILE A 20 -23.45 -2.19 0.33
CA ILE A 20 -24.03 -1.22 1.27
C ILE A 20 -23.27 0.10 1.20
N THR A 21 -21.92 0.06 1.25
CA THR A 21 -21.11 1.27 1.22
C THR A 21 -21.21 1.99 -0.11
N PHE A 22 -21.19 1.24 -1.23
CA PHE A 22 -21.40 1.81 -2.56
C PHE A 22 -22.76 2.53 -2.67
N PHE A 23 -23.86 1.85 -2.33
CA PHE A 23 -25.18 2.45 -2.45
C PHE A 23 -25.41 3.62 -1.49
N LEU A 24 -24.79 3.60 -0.30
CA LEU A 24 -24.83 4.73 0.62
C LEU A 24 -24.18 5.97 -0.01
N VAL A 25 -22.99 5.82 -0.58
CA VAL A 25 -22.25 6.93 -1.21
C VAL A 25 -22.92 7.33 -2.54
N PHE A 26 -23.34 6.35 -3.34
CA PHE A 26 -24.02 6.59 -4.62
C PHE A 26 -25.32 7.36 -4.43
N SER A 27 -26.20 6.97 -3.50
CA SER A 27 -27.46 7.67 -3.26
C SER A 27 -27.25 9.11 -2.80
N PHE A 28 -26.17 9.39 -2.08
CA PHE A 28 -25.80 10.76 -1.74
C PHE A 28 -25.33 11.55 -2.96
N ALA A 29 -24.47 10.95 -3.78
CA ALA A 29 -23.84 11.65 -4.90
C ALA A 29 -24.79 11.85 -6.09
N ASP A 30 -25.56 10.82 -6.47
CA ASP A 30 -26.47 10.82 -7.64
C ASP A 30 -27.56 11.89 -7.54
N GLU A 31 -28.05 12.15 -6.36
CA GLU A 31 -29.06 13.21 -6.15
C GLU A 31 -28.49 14.64 -6.21
N ARG A 32 -27.18 14.82 -6.07
CA ARG A 32 -26.56 16.13 -5.78
C ARG A 32 -25.51 16.58 -6.78
N PHE A 33 -24.83 15.67 -7.44
CA PHE A 33 -23.71 15.99 -8.31
C PHE A 33 -23.96 15.54 -9.74
N ALA A 34 -23.74 16.43 -10.70
CA ALA A 34 -23.84 16.13 -12.13
C ALA A 34 -22.68 15.22 -12.61
N LYS A 35 -21.54 15.28 -11.93
CA LYS A 35 -20.36 14.47 -12.20
C LYS A 35 -19.75 14.00 -10.89
N PHE A 36 -19.56 12.71 -10.77
CA PHE A 36 -18.87 12.07 -9.66
C PHE A 36 -18.37 10.69 -10.06
N ASP A 37 -17.39 10.19 -9.33
CA ASP A 37 -16.92 8.81 -9.43
C ASP A 37 -16.78 8.21 -8.02
N ILE A 38 -16.91 6.90 -7.91
CA ILE A 38 -16.80 6.17 -6.65
C ILE A 38 -15.84 5.01 -6.83
N LEU A 39 -14.84 4.92 -5.94
CA LEU A 39 -13.98 3.77 -5.80
C LEU A 39 -14.29 3.12 -4.45
N CYS A 40 -14.71 1.86 -4.44
CA CYS A 40 -15.16 1.17 -3.24
C CYS A 40 -14.57 -0.24 -3.11
N ALA A 41 -14.00 -0.54 -1.94
CA ALA A 41 -13.50 -1.86 -1.58
C ALA A 41 -13.79 -2.16 -0.11
N GLY A 42 -14.92 -2.79 0.15
CA GLY A 42 -15.39 -3.01 1.52
C GLY A 42 -15.87 -1.71 2.16
N ASP A 43 -15.27 -1.36 3.27
CA ASP A 43 -15.49 -0.11 4.01
C ASP A 43 -14.61 1.05 3.51
N ASP A 44 -13.53 0.76 2.80
CA ASP A 44 -12.71 1.77 2.14
C ASP A 44 -13.42 2.32 0.90
N THR A 45 -13.72 3.62 0.89
CA THR A 45 -14.43 4.25 -0.22
C THR A 45 -13.95 5.67 -0.45
N ASN A 46 -13.63 5.97 -1.71
CA ASN A 46 -13.33 7.32 -2.16
C ASN A 46 -14.46 7.82 -3.04
N LEU A 47 -14.95 9.01 -2.74
CA LEU A 47 -15.89 9.76 -3.57
C LEU A 47 -15.13 10.90 -4.25
N PHE A 48 -15.16 10.92 -5.57
CA PHE A 48 -14.57 11.97 -6.41
C PHE A 48 -15.67 12.92 -6.85
N VAL A 49 -15.48 14.19 -6.60
CA VAL A 49 -16.41 15.26 -7.02
C VAL A 49 -15.62 16.43 -7.60
N GLU A 50 -16.29 17.27 -8.38
CA GLU A 50 -15.70 18.54 -8.81
C GLU A 50 -15.35 19.41 -7.59
N ALA A 51 -14.25 20.16 -7.65
CA ALA A 51 -13.72 20.93 -6.52
C ALA A 51 -14.77 21.88 -5.89
N GLU A 52 -15.66 22.45 -6.68
CA GLU A 52 -16.76 23.31 -6.22
C GLU A 52 -17.76 22.59 -5.31
N ASN A 53 -17.88 21.28 -5.43
CA ASN A 53 -18.79 20.44 -4.65
C ASN A 53 -18.14 19.83 -3.40
N ALA A 54 -16.82 19.96 -3.23
CA ALA A 54 -16.09 19.28 -2.17
C ALA A 54 -16.56 19.69 -0.76
N GLU A 55 -16.71 21.00 -0.51
CA GLU A 55 -17.15 21.50 0.79
C GLU A 55 -18.57 21.02 1.14
N PHE A 56 -19.46 21.02 0.17
CA PHE A 56 -20.82 20.49 0.34
C PHE A 56 -20.77 18.98 0.65
N ALA A 57 -19.98 18.21 -0.08
CA ALA A 57 -19.85 16.78 0.14
C ALA A 57 -19.34 16.49 1.57
N ILE A 58 -18.25 17.15 2.00
CA ILE A 58 -17.67 17.01 3.34
C ILE A 58 -18.70 17.28 4.43
N THR A 59 -19.48 18.35 4.28
CA THR A 59 -20.42 18.79 5.30
C THR A 59 -21.64 17.89 5.43
N HIS A 60 -22.12 17.32 4.32
CA HIS A 60 -23.43 16.68 4.28
C HIS A 60 -23.42 15.15 4.20
N ILE A 61 -22.34 14.53 3.70
CA ILE A 61 -22.30 13.06 3.52
C ILE A 61 -22.42 12.30 4.84
N GLN A 62 -21.86 12.83 5.92
CA GLN A 62 -21.97 12.20 7.24
C GLN A 62 -23.41 12.23 7.79
N GLN A 63 -24.14 13.31 7.50
CA GLN A 63 -25.53 13.44 7.88
C GLN A 63 -26.40 12.46 7.08
N HIS A 64 -26.16 12.34 5.78
CA HIS A 64 -26.85 11.38 4.92
C HIS A 64 -26.63 9.93 5.42
N ALA A 65 -25.39 9.55 5.70
CA ALA A 65 -25.06 8.24 6.26
C ALA A 65 -25.80 7.98 7.58
N LYS A 66 -25.86 8.99 8.46
CA LYS A 66 -26.58 8.89 9.75
C LYS A 66 -28.09 8.67 9.57
N GLN A 67 -28.70 9.30 8.58
CA GLN A 67 -30.13 9.09 8.26
C GLN A 67 -30.42 7.65 7.83
N LEU A 68 -29.44 6.99 7.20
CA LEU A 68 -29.51 5.59 6.81
C LEU A 68 -29.06 4.62 7.93
N GLY A 69 -28.75 5.12 9.12
CA GLY A 69 -28.35 4.31 10.28
C GLY A 69 -26.87 3.98 10.34
N PHE A 70 -26.03 4.61 9.51
CA PHE A 70 -24.58 4.36 9.46
C PHE A 70 -23.77 5.50 10.07
N LYS A 71 -22.60 5.17 10.61
CA LYS A 71 -21.59 6.14 11.04
C LYS A 71 -20.48 6.17 10.00
N LEU A 72 -20.42 7.25 9.22
CA LEU A 72 -19.35 7.49 8.24
C LEU A 72 -18.30 8.42 8.84
N LYS A 73 -17.02 8.07 8.65
CA LYS A 73 -15.89 8.90 9.01
C LYS A 73 -15.18 9.34 7.73
N ILE A 74 -14.98 10.65 7.59
CA ILE A 74 -14.10 11.19 6.55
C ILE A 74 -12.69 11.15 7.14
N GLU A 75 -11.78 10.45 6.48
CA GLU A 75 -10.40 10.31 6.95
C GLU A 75 -9.49 11.37 6.34
N GLU A 76 -9.61 11.59 5.04
CA GLU A 76 -8.73 12.47 4.29
C GLU A 76 -9.51 13.18 3.17
N VAL A 77 -9.14 14.40 2.87
CA VAL A 77 -9.62 15.15 1.71
C VAL A 77 -8.40 15.47 0.85
N ALA A 78 -8.37 14.93 -0.36
CA ALA A 78 -7.27 15.10 -1.28
C ALA A 78 -7.68 16.00 -2.44
N THR A 79 -6.77 16.89 -2.86
CA THR A 79 -6.92 17.73 -4.07
C THR A 79 -6.01 17.25 -5.19
N GLU A 80 -5.00 16.48 -4.86
CA GLU A 80 -4.06 15.86 -5.79
C GLU A 80 -4.21 14.34 -5.73
N LEU A 81 -4.00 13.68 -6.87
CA LEU A 81 -4.19 12.23 -6.95
C LEU A 81 -3.24 11.47 -6.01
N GLU A 82 -2.00 11.93 -5.87
CA GLU A 82 -0.99 11.33 -4.99
C GLU A 82 -1.34 11.39 -3.50
N GLU A 83 -2.20 12.31 -3.10
CA GLU A 83 -2.64 12.44 -1.71
C GLU A 83 -3.76 11.46 -1.37
N MET A 84 -4.46 10.93 -2.37
CA MET A 84 -5.54 9.98 -2.18
C MET A 84 -5.04 8.70 -1.51
N THR A 85 -5.71 8.29 -0.45
CA THR A 85 -5.46 6.97 0.17
C THR A 85 -6.61 6.01 -0.15
N PHE A 86 -6.28 4.81 -0.64
CA PHE A 86 -7.24 3.73 -0.88
C PHE A 86 -6.61 2.38 -0.53
N CYS A 87 -7.26 1.60 0.32
CA CYS A 87 -6.74 0.32 0.83
C CYS A 87 -5.31 0.44 1.40
N ARG A 88 -5.04 1.52 2.12
CA ARG A 88 -3.71 1.89 2.66
C ARG A 88 -2.61 2.06 1.61
N MET A 89 -2.98 2.33 0.37
CA MET A 89 -2.07 2.61 -0.72
C MET A 89 -2.32 4.02 -1.26
N ARG A 90 -1.27 4.60 -1.84
CA ARG A 90 -1.35 5.88 -2.55
C ARG A 90 -0.91 5.69 -3.99
N PRO A 91 -1.50 6.41 -4.96
CA PRO A 91 -1.07 6.36 -6.34
C PRO A 91 0.25 7.12 -6.52
N VAL A 92 1.16 6.51 -7.26
CA VAL A 92 2.44 7.10 -7.67
C VAL A 92 2.59 6.92 -9.18
N TYR A 93 2.90 8.00 -9.88
CA TYR A 93 3.18 7.97 -11.30
C TYR A 93 4.63 7.55 -11.55
N ASN A 94 4.86 6.49 -12.32
CA ASN A 94 6.21 6.00 -12.60
C ASN A 94 6.90 6.68 -13.80
N GLY A 95 6.19 7.56 -14.48
CA GLY A 95 6.63 8.21 -15.73
C GLY A 95 5.85 7.72 -16.95
N SER A 96 5.08 6.63 -16.82
CA SER A 96 4.26 6.06 -17.91
C SER A 96 2.82 5.79 -17.47
N PHE A 97 2.63 5.31 -16.25
CA PHE A 97 1.30 4.99 -15.68
C PHE A 97 1.30 5.11 -14.16
N TRP A 98 0.11 5.13 -13.59
CA TRP A 98 -0.12 5.20 -12.15
C TRP A 98 -0.07 3.83 -11.50
N ARG A 99 0.55 3.75 -10.33
CA ARG A 99 0.59 2.55 -9.49
C ARG A 99 0.09 2.85 -8.11
N MET A 100 -0.74 1.97 -7.57
CA MET A 100 -1.11 2.00 -6.15
C MET A 100 -0.02 1.30 -5.35
N VAL A 101 0.62 2.02 -4.43
CA VAL A 101 1.71 1.51 -3.60
C VAL A 101 1.48 1.83 -2.13
N ARG A 102 1.89 0.90 -1.28
CA ARG A 102 1.86 1.08 0.18
C ARG A 102 2.85 2.15 0.61
N SER A 103 2.62 2.73 1.79
CA SER A 103 3.62 3.60 2.42
C SER A 103 4.98 2.89 2.49
N PRO A 104 6.09 3.56 2.09
CA PRO A 104 7.44 2.99 2.22
C PRO A 104 7.77 2.56 3.65
N VAL A 105 7.32 3.32 4.65
CA VAL A 105 7.51 2.99 6.07
C VAL A 105 6.84 1.67 6.41
N ASP A 106 5.58 1.48 5.99
CA ASP A 106 4.85 0.24 6.25
C ASP A 106 5.46 -0.94 5.51
N ALA A 107 5.81 -0.79 4.23
CA ALA A 107 6.37 -1.85 3.43
C ALA A 107 7.74 -2.31 3.99
N ILE A 108 8.66 -1.38 4.18
CA ILE A 108 10.02 -1.67 4.63
C ILE A 108 10.03 -2.25 6.05
N SER A 109 9.17 -1.75 6.94
CA SER A 109 9.10 -2.26 8.32
C SER A 109 8.41 -3.61 8.47
N ARG A 110 7.54 -3.99 7.54
CA ARG A 110 6.65 -5.15 7.71
C ARG A 110 6.91 -6.29 6.74
N ASP A 111 7.45 -6.04 5.55
CA ASP A 111 7.58 -7.06 4.52
C ASP A 111 8.45 -8.24 4.94
N MET A 112 9.48 -8.00 5.76
CA MET A 112 10.32 -9.04 6.32
C MET A 112 9.78 -9.68 7.61
N LEU A 113 8.63 -9.21 8.12
CA LEU A 113 8.02 -9.83 9.31
C LEU A 113 7.41 -11.19 8.92
N THR A 114 7.75 -12.21 9.69
CA THR A 114 7.21 -13.56 9.50
C THR A 114 6.93 -14.22 10.83
N THR A 115 5.85 -14.99 10.88
CA THR A 115 5.55 -15.91 12.01
C THR A 115 6.18 -17.28 11.81
N LYS A 116 6.74 -17.56 10.61
CA LYS A 116 7.43 -18.82 10.32
C LYS A 116 8.79 -18.83 11.02
N LYS A 117 9.13 -19.95 11.64
CA LYS A 117 10.48 -20.15 12.18
C LYS A 117 11.47 -20.33 11.04
N LEU A 118 12.53 -19.56 11.06
CA LEU A 118 13.64 -19.67 10.13
C LEU A 118 14.76 -20.47 10.81
N HIS A 119 15.00 -21.69 10.35
CA HIS A 119 15.92 -22.62 10.99
C HIS A 119 17.37 -22.48 10.49
N ASN A 120 17.55 -21.96 9.29
CA ASN A 120 18.83 -21.89 8.63
C ASN A 120 18.87 -20.78 7.57
N LYS A 121 20.07 -20.57 7.01
CA LYS A 121 20.28 -19.58 5.94
C LYS A 121 19.41 -19.83 4.72
N LEU A 122 19.13 -21.08 4.37
CA LEU A 122 18.30 -21.41 3.20
C LEU A 122 16.84 -20.95 3.40
N ASP A 123 16.27 -21.12 4.59
CA ASP A 123 14.92 -20.65 4.91
C ASP A 123 14.87 -19.12 4.85
N TYR A 124 15.90 -18.46 5.39
CA TYR A 124 16.02 -17.00 5.35
C TYR A 124 16.16 -16.47 3.92
N ASP A 125 17.06 -17.04 3.11
CA ASP A 125 17.26 -16.63 1.73
C ASP A 125 16.03 -16.91 0.86
N THR A 126 15.29 -17.99 1.14
CA THR A 126 14.02 -18.30 0.48
C THR A 126 12.96 -17.25 0.78
N LEU A 127 12.78 -16.90 2.04
CA LEU A 127 11.82 -15.85 2.45
C LEU A 127 12.20 -14.51 1.83
N ARG A 128 13.43 -14.07 2.04
CA ARG A 128 13.96 -12.79 1.59
C ARG A 128 13.87 -12.63 0.07
N GLY A 129 14.30 -13.65 -0.65
CA GLY A 129 14.24 -13.65 -2.10
C GLY A 129 12.82 -13.65 -2.66
N SER A 130 11.89 -14.39 -2.03
CA SER A 130 10.48 -14.37 -2.44
C SER A 130 9.84 -12.99 -2.21
N ILE A 131 10.18 -12.32 -1.10
CA ILE A 131 9.73 -10.96 -0.84
C ILE A 131 10.33 -9.99 -1.87
N ALA A 132 11.61 -10.12 -2.19
CA ALA A 132 12.28 -9.31 -3.19
C ALA A 132 11.62 -9.44 -4.57
N ASP A 133 11.34 -10.66 -5.02
CA ASP A 133 10.71 -10.91 -6.32
C ASP A 133 9.29 -10.31 -6.38
N CYS A 134 8.48 -10.50 -5.33
CA CYS A 134 7.17 -9.89 -5.24
C CYS A 134 7.25 -8.36 -5.20
N GLY A 135 8.16 -7.81 -4.42
CA GLY A 135 8.35 -6.37 -4.30
C GLY A 135 8.83 -5.73 -5.60
N MET A 136 9.73 -6.39 -6.33
CA MET A 136 10.15 -5.94 -7.66
C MET A 136 9.01 -5.97 -8.68
N ALA A 137 8.10 -6.93 -8.59
CA ALA A 137 6.92 -6.97 -9.45
C ALA A 137 5.93 -5.84 -9.11
N ILE A 138 5.76 -5.51 -7.85
CA ILE A 138 4.81 -4.48 -7.38
C ILE A 138 5.34 -3.06 -7.60
N ALA A 139 6.61 -2.79 -7.26
CA ALA A 139 7.14 -1.44 -7.14
C ALA A 139 8.64 -1.31 -7.50
N GLY A 140 9.20 -2.22 -8.28
CA GLY A 140 10.63 -2.26 -8.59
C GLY A 140 11.13 -1.09 -9.43
N ASP A 141 10.26 -0.37 -10.11
CA ASP A 141 10.52 0.82 -10.93
C ASP A 141 10.29 2.14 -10.17
N LEU A 142 9.90 2.07 -8.89
CA LEU A 142 9.62 3.26 -8.08
C LEU A 142 10.80 3.64 -7.17
N PRO A 143 10.92 4.93 -6.80
CA PRO A 143 11.94 5.41 -5.87
C PRO A 143 11.91 4.62 -4.55
N VAL A 144 13.07 4.44 -3.95
CA VAL A 144 13.28 3.76 -2.67
C VAL A 144 12.96 2.26 -2.74
N PHE A 145 11.79 1.88 -3.24
CA PHE A 145 11.34 0.50 -3.33
C PHE A 145 12.24 -0.36 -4.23
N GLY A 146 12.58 0.14 -5.41
CA GLY A 146 13.41 -0.61 -6.35
C GLY A 146 14.75 -1.02 -5.74
N GLU A 147 15.43 -0.10 -5.05
CA GLU A 147 16.72 -0.40 -4.43
C GLU A 147 16.55 -1.25 -3.14
N PHE A 148 15.49 -1.02 -2.37
CA PHE A 148 15.18 -1.86 -1.21
C PHE A 148 14.98 -3.33 -1.60
N TYR A 149 14.14 -3.61 -2.60
CA TYR A 149 13.88 -4.99 -3.00
C TYR A 149 15.07 -5.62 -3.74
N ARG A 150 15.87 -4.84 -4.49
CA ARG A 150 17.16 -5.32 -5.03
C ARG A 150 18.12 -5.71 -3.91
N MET A 151 18.24 -4.89 -2.88
CA MET A 151 19.06 -5.19 -1.69
C MET A 151 18.57 -6.49 -1.03
N LEU A 152 17.26 -6.67 -0.85
CA LEU A 152 16.72 -7.92 -0.29
C LEU A 152 17.01 -9.14 -1.17
N GLY A 153 17.01 -9.01 -2.49
CA GLY A 153 17.32 -10.09 -3.42
C GLY A 153 18.79 -10.40 -3.59
N ARG A 154 19.70 -9.51 -3.14
CA ARG A 154 21.15 -9.63 -3.33
C ARG A 154 21.70 -10.84 -2.59
N ASP A 155 22.56 -11.60 -3.27
CA ASP A 155 23.23 -12.78 -2.71
C ASP A 155 22.29 -13.87 -2.17
N CYS A 156 21.03 -13.88 -2.60
CA CYS A 156 20.14 -15.00 -2.34
C CYS A 156 20.65 -16.22 -3.14
N GLY A 157 21.10 -17.24 -2.43
CA GLY A 157 21.55 -18.52 -3.00
C GLY A 157 20.38 -19.34 -3.58
N LYS A 158 20.53 -20.66 -3.62
CA LYS A 158 19.43 -21.56 -3.99
C LYS A 158 18.25 -21.34 -3.07
N ARG A 159 17.05 -21.20 -3.67
CA ARG A 159 15.79 -21.03 -2.96
C ARG A 159 14.99 -22.32 -3.05
N ARG A 160 14.22 -22.63 -2.02
CA ARG A 160 13.19 -23.68 -2.11
C ARG A 160 12.01 -23.12 -2.90
N GLU A 161 11.42 -23.95 -3.78
CA GLU A 161 10.08 -23.63 -4.27
C GLU A 161 9.14 -23.54 -3.07
N ASP A 162 8.50 -22.40 -2.89
CA ASP A 162 7.48 -22.25 -1.87
C ASP A 162 6.21 -22.98 -2.33
N LYS A 163 6.16 -24.28 -1.98
CA LYS A 163 5.00 -25.15 -2.22
C LYS A 163 3.85 -24.87 -1.24
N ASP A 164 4.13 -24.06 -0.24
CA ASP A 164 3.14 -23.69 0.76
C ASP A 164 2.13 -22.73 0.14
N ARG A 165 0.90 -23.22 -0.05
CA ARG A 165 -0.22 -22.45 -0.60
C ARG A 165 -0.72 -21.34 0.33
N SER A 166 -0.17 -21.20 1.54
CA SER A 166 -0.40 -20.02 2.39
C SER A 166 0.28 -18.80 1.79
N MET A 167 -0.38 -18.22 0.79
CA MET A 167 0.13 -17.04 0.11
C MET A 167 0.18 -15.87 1.08
N SER A 168 1.35 -15.27 1.25
CA SER A 168 1.45 -13.96 1.90
C SER A 168 0.68 -12.91 1.08
N GLY A 169 0.20 -11.86 1.74
CA GLY A 169 -0.49 -10.77 1.04
C GLY A 169 0.31 -10.20 -0.13
N MET A 170 1.65 -10.12 -0.02
CA MET A 170 2.53 -9.68 -1.11
C MET A 170 2.45 -10.58 -2.34
N LYS A 171 2.38 -11.89 -2.16
CA LYS A 171 2.29 -12.84 -3.28
C LYS A 171 0.96 -12.68 -4.02
N TYR A 172 -0.13 -12.41 -3.30
CA TYR A 172 -1.41 -12.06 -3.93
C TYR A 172 -1.34 -10.75 -4.71
N MET A 173 -0.72 -9.72 -4.14
CA MET A 173 -0.55 -8.42 -4.81
C MET A 173 0.35 -8.51 -6.05
N ALA A 174 1.34 -9.39 -6.04
CA ALA A 174 2.25 -9.62 -7.17
C ALA A 174 1.69 -10.61 -8.22
N LEU A 175 0.53 -11.23 -7.97
CA LEU A 175 -0.01 -12.26 -8.87
C LEU A 175 -0.32 -11.69 -10.25
N GLY A 176 0.27 -12.27 -11.28
CA GLY A 176 0.11 -11.82 -12.67
C GLY A 176 0.93 -10.57 -13.04
N LEU A 177 1.74 -10.05 -12.12
CA LEU A 177 2.68 -8.97 -12.41
C LEU A 177 4.05 -9.52 -12.77
N GLU A 178 4.69 -8.89 -13.74
CA GLU A 178 6.09 -9.15 -14.08
C GLU A 178 7.01 -8.21 -13.29
N SER A 179 8.26 -8.65 -13.08
CA SER A 179 9.29 -7.84 -12.41
C SER A 179 9.48 -6.53 -13.17
N GLN A 180 9.35 -5.42 -12.46
CA GLN A 180 9.52 -4.09 -13.01
C GLN A 180 10.98 -3.66 -12.88
N VAL A 181 11.65 -3.60 -14.01
CA VAL A 181 13.06 -3.19 -14.09
C VAL A 181 13.14 -1.98 -15.01
N GLY A 182 13.44 -0.82 -14.43
CA GLY A 182 13.59 0.41 -15.19
C GLY A 182 14.26 1.51 -14.39
N PRO A 183 14.76 2.56 -15.04
CA PRO A 183 15.31 3.71 -14.34
C PRO A 183 14.18 4.49 -13.65
N VAL A 184 14.44 4.92 -12.44
CA VAL A 184 13.54 5.85 -11.73
C VAL A 184 13.57 7.20 -12.42
N THR A 185 12.42 7.64 -12.94
CA THR A 185 12.28 8.91 -13.67
C THR A 185 12.17 10.10 -12.72
N GLN A 186 12.44 11.31 -13.21
CA GLN A 186 12.20 12.55 -12.46
C GLN A 186 10.72 12.70 -12.07
N ALA A 187 9.82 12.35 -12.99
CA ALA A 187 8.38 12.39 -12.75
C ALA A 187 7.98 11.44 -11.61
N SER A 188 8.56 10.22 -11.60
CA SER A 188 8.34 9.24 -10.53
C SER A 188 8.84 9.76 -9.17
N ARG A 189 10.01 10.40 -9.12
CA ARG A 189 10.55 10.99 -7.89
C ARG A 189 9.66 12.11 -7.34
N PHE A 190 9.12 12.93 -8.23
CA PHE A 190 8.25 14.03 -7.85
C PHE A 190 6.89 13.52 -7.34
N SER A 191 6.28 12.57 -8.06
CA SER A 191 5.03 11.93 -7.65
C SER A 191 5.18 11.19 -6.31
N PHE A 192 6.29 10.47 -6.13
CA PHE A 192 6.62 9.79 -4.87
C PHE A 192 6.78 10.77 -3.70
N TRP A 193 7.39 11.95 -3.96
CA TRP A 193 7.48 13.00 -2.95
C TRP A 193 6.10 13.54 -2.57
N LYS A 194 5.23 13.83 -3.54
CA LYS A 194 3.84 14.24 -3.28
C LYS A 194 3.10 13.20 -2.45
N ALA A 195 3.21 11.92 -2.81
CA ALA A 195 2.51 10.84 -2.14
C ALA A 195 2.96 10.61 -0.68
N PHE A 196 4.26 10.71 -0.40
CA PHE A 196 4.84 10.25 0.87
C PHE A 196 5.67 11.29 1.62
N GLY A 197 5.82 12.49 1.10
CA GLY A 197 6.61 13.56 1.72
C GLY A 197 8.14 13.36 1.67
N ILE A 198 8.63 12.29 1.03
CA ILE A 198 10.05 11.97 0.94
C ILE A 198 10.65 12.71 -0.25
N THR A 199 11.45 13.75 0.01
CA THR A 199 12.03 14.58 -1.06
C THR A 199 12.94 13.78 -2.00
N PRO A 200 13.09 14.17 -3.29
CA PRO A 200 13.97 13.48 -4.23
C PRO A 200 15.40 13.28 -3.75
N GLN A 201 15.96 14.25 -3.01
CA GLN A 201 17.30 14.15 -2.44
C GLN A 201 17.36 13.05 -1.37
N LEU A 202 16.35 12.99 -0.50
CA LEU A 202 16.27 11.96 0.54
C LEU A 202 16.05 10.57 -0.07
N GLN A 203 15.24 10.46 -1.14
CA GLN A 203 15.08 9.22 -1.89
C GLN A 203 16.42 8.67 -2.37
N VAL A 204 17.23 9.50 -3.03
CA VAL A 204 18.55 9.12 -3.54
C VAL A 204 19.51 8.74 -2.40
N SER A 205 19.47 9.45 -1.29
CA SER A 205 20.28 9.12 -0.10
C SER A 205 19.91 7.75 0.46
N ILE A 206 18.62 7.45 0.62
CA ILE A 206 18.13 6.15 1.08
C ILE A 206 18.54 5.03 0.11
N GLU A 207 18.34 5.24 -1.18
CA GLU A 207 18.74 4.28 -2.23
C GLU A 207 20.25 3.99 -2.18
N SER A 208 21.08 5.02 -2.00
CA SER A 208 22.53 4.88 -1.89
C SER A 208 22.95 4.05 -0.68
N GLU A 209 22.23 4.15 0.43
CA GLU A 209 22.49 3.32 1.60
C GLU A 209 22.05 1.87 1.36
N TYR A 210 20.88 1.63 0.77
CA TYR A 210 20.46 0.26 0.41
C TYR A 210 21.41 -0.40 -0.59
N ALA A 211 21.98 0.37 -1.52
CA ALA A 211 22.96 -0.15 -2.48
C ALA A 211 24.22 -0.73 -1.80
N LYS A 212 24.60 -0.22 -0.63
CA LYS A 212 25.77 -0.67 0.15
C LYS A 212 25.47 -1.85 1.08
N LEU A 213 24.19 -2.10 1.40
CA LEU A 213 23.79 -3.11 2.36
C LEU A 213 23.79 -4.51 1.72
N SER A 214 24.30 -5.50 2.45
CA SER A 214 24.14 -6.93 2.15
C SER A 214 23.47 -7.60 3.34
N PRO A 215 22.20 -8.04 3.21
CA PRO A 215 21.52 -8.72 4.29
C PRO A 215 22.20 -10.04 4.65
N SER A 216 22.49 -10.24 5.94
CA SER A 216 23.11 -11.47 6.44
C SER A 216 22.16 -12.20 7.39
N PHE A 217 22.18 -13.54 7.34
CA PHE A 217 21.52 -14.37 8.33
C PHE A 217 22.34 -14.36 9.61
N THR A 218 21.79 -13.78 10.66
CA THR A 218 22.29 -13.92 12.03
C THR A 218 21.23 -14.66 12.84
N ASN A 219 21.66 -15.55 13.74
CA ASN A 219 20.75 -16.32 14.61
C ASN A 219 19.84 -15.44 15.52
N HIS A 220 20.11 -14.16 15.57
CA HIS A 220 19.23 -13.15 16.11
C HIS A 220 18.63 -12.39 14.94
N CYS A 221 17.33 -12.58 14.66
CA CYS A 221 16.56 -11.75 13.74
C CYS A 221 16.50 -10.31 14.26
N ASP A 222 17.56 -9.57 14.09
CA ASP A 222 17.63 -8.18 14.48
C ASP A 222 17.18 -7.30 13.33
N ASN A 223 15.86 -7.15 13.20
CA ASN A 223 15.22 -6.24 12.23
C ASN A 223 15.58 -4.75 12.49
N ARG A 224 16.40 -4.44 13.50
CA ARG A 224 16.79 -3.07 13.87
C ARG A 224 17.50 -2.31 12.76
N TYR A 225 18.16 -3.00 11.82
CA TYR A 225 18.83 -2.34 10.70
C TYR A 225 17.87 -1.73 9.66
N LEU A 226 16.69 -2.31 9.48
CA LEU A 226 15.69 -1.78 8.55
C LEU A 226 14.91 -0.60 9.14
N HIS A 227 14.77 -0.55 10.48
CA HIS A 227 14.08 0.53 11.20
C HIS A 227 14.90 1.83 11.33
N ARG A 228 16.22 1.77 11.26
CA ARG A 228 17.11 2.90 11.61
C ARG A 228 16.90 4.16 10.78
N PHE A 229 16.43 4.03 9.54
CA PHE A 229 16.22 5.18 8.66
C PHE A 229 14.91 5.93 8.92
N PHE A 230 13.89 5.27 9.44
CA PHE A 230 12.57 5.86 9.61
C PHE A 230 12.25 6.28 11.05
N THR A 231 12.93 5.72 12.05
CA THR A 231 12.69 6.08 13.47
C THR A 231 13.41 7.34 13.93
N ASN A 232 14.41 7.83 13.19
CA ASN A 232 15.15 9.04 13.51
C ASN A 232 14.70 10.29 12.73
N THR A 233 13.74 10.17 11.83
CA THR A 233 13.10 11.30 11.17
C THR A 233 11.75 11.54 11.83
N THR A 234 11.75 12.28 12.93
CA THR A 234 10.57 13.02 13.38
C THR A 234 10.26 14.07 12.30
N PHE A 235 9.28 13.77 11.49
CA PHE A 235 8.68 14.77 10.62
C PHE A 235 7.93 15.76 11.51
N SER A 236 8.54 16.92 11.74
CA SER A 236 7.90 18.11 12.32
C SER A 236 7.23 18.90 11.21
#